data_978b9cce044dc813794676f1fabccbd3
#
_entry.id   978b9cce044dc813794676f1fabccbd3
#
_cell.length_a   1.000
_cell.length_b   1.000
_cell.length_c   1.000
_cell.angle_alpha   90.00
_cell.angle_beta   90.00
_cell.angle_gamma   90.00
#
_symmetry.space_group_name_H-M   'P 1'
#
loop_
_entity.id
_entity.type
_entity.pdbx_description
1 polymer ?
#
loop_
_entity_poly.entity_id
_entity_poly.type
_entity_poly.pdbx_seq_one_letter_code
_entity_poly.pdbx_strand_id
1 'polypeptide(L)'
;MHSKSEYAQILSGWQNERFDRLIEEGKRTLDPERRKALYAEAWNIANVALPHFYLHEEVYTSAALKALRGYQPNRLGALHYQGGGFRTAYIEA
;
A
#
# COMPACT_ATOMS: atom_id res chain seq x y z
N MET A 1 1.92 8.35 3.25
CA MET A 1 0.86 8.43 4.28
C MET A 1 1.22 9.56 5.25
N HIS A 2 0.53 10.67 5.17
CA HIS A 2 0.78 11.85 6.01
C HIS A 2 -0.21 11.85 7.17
N SER A 3 0.25 12.07 8.42
CA SER A 3 -0.62 11.99 9.60
C SER A 3 -1.72 13.05 9.63
N LYS A 4 -1.54 14.16 8.93
CA LYS A 4 -2.55 15.23 8.80
C LYS A 4 -3.53 15.02 7.64
N SER A 5 -3.42 13.93 6.87
CA SER A 5 -4.39 13.65 5.82
C SER A 5 -5.79 13.39 6.40
N GLU A 6 -6.83 13.78 5.69
CA GLU A 6 -8.21 13.57 6.13
C GLU A 6 -8.48 12.10 6.45
N TYR A 7 -7.99 11.20 5.61
CA TYR A 7 -8.12 9.76 5.82
C TYR A 7 -7.45 9.27 7.10
N ALA A 8 -6.22 9.73 7.38
CA ALA A 8 -5.51 9.36 8.61
C ALA A 8 -6.22 9.90 9.86
N GLN A 9 -6.79 11.11 9.79
CA GLN A 9 -7.54 11.69 10.89
C GLN A 9 -8.83 10.92 11.19
N ILE A 10 -9.55 10.48 10.18
CA ILE A 10 -10.76 9.66 10.34
C ILE A 10 -10.43 8.32 10.98
N LEU A 11 -9.33 7.68 10.56
CA LEU A 11 -8.98 6.33 11.03
C LEU A 11 -8.36 6.31 12.43
N SER A 12 -7.46 7.21 12.74
CA SER A 12 -6.70 7.14 13.98
C SER A 12 -6.66 8.43 14.80
N GLY A 13 -6.85 9.58 14.17
CA GLY A 13 -6.67 10.87 14.82
C GLY A 13 -5.22 11.17 15.24
N TRP A 14 -4.28 10.27 14.97
CA TRP A 14 -2.88 10.42 15.36
C TRP A 14 -2.14 11.41 14.46
N GLN A 15 -1.36 12.29 15.07
CA GLN A 15 -0.52 13.26 14.38
C GLN A 15 0.89 13.24 14.96
N ASN A 16 1.90 13.33 14.08
CA ASN A 16 3.30 13.43 14.47
C ASN A 16 4.08 14.19 13.41
N GLU A 17 4.61 15.36 13.78
CA GLU A 17 5.35 16.22 12.86
C GLU A 17 6.66 15.61 12.36
N ARG A 18 7.37 14.88 13.22
CA ARG A 18 8.61 14.21 12.81
C ARG A 18 8.34 13.11 11.80
N PHE A 19 7.32 12.31 12.03
CA PHE A 19 6.85 11.30 11.07
C PHE A 19 6.52 11.94 9.73
N ASP A 20 5.75 13.03 9.73
CA ASP A 20 5.35 13.73 8.52
C ASP A 20 6.55 14.27 7.74
N ARG A 21 7.53 14.88 8.43
CA ARG A 21 8.77 15.35 7.79
C ARG A 21 9.56 14.22 7.15
N LEU A 22 9.69 13.10 7.83
CA LEU A 22 10.38 11.93 7.29
C LEU A 22 9.70 11.37 6.04
N ILE A 23 8.38 11.31 6.02
CA ILE A 23 7.60 10.89 4.85
C ILE A 23 7.77 11.87 3.69
N GLU A 24 7.71 13.18 3.95
CA GLU A 24 7.90 14.20 2.92
C GLU A 24 9.33 14.18 2.34
N GLU A 25 10.34 14.06 3.19
CA GLU A 25 11.73 13.94 2.76
C GLU A 25 11.95 12.65 1.96
N GLY A 26 11.39 11.54 2.41
CA GLY A 26 11.46 10.25 1.71
C GLY A 26 10.85 10.30 0.30
N LYS A 27 9.77 11.04 0.11
CA LYS A 27 9.15 11.24 -1.22
C LYS A 27 10.04 12.05 -2.17
N ARG A 28 10.87 12.94 -1.65
CA ARG A 28 11.77 13.79 -2.43
C ARG A 28 13.15 13.17 -2.65
N THR A 29 13.50 12.13 -1.90
CA THR A 29 14.82 11.50 -1.93
C THR A 29 14.87 10.44 -3.02
N LEU A 30 15.83 10.56 -3.94
CA LEU A 30 16.05 9.60 -5.02
C LEU A 30 17.03 8.48 -4.65
N ASP A 31 17.97 8.75 -3.73
CA ASP A 31 18.92 7.76 -3.25
C ASP A 31 18.19 6.64 -2.48
N PRO A 32 18.25 5.37 -2.93
CA PRO A 32 17.54 4.26 -2.33
C PRO A 32 17.93 3.99 -0.87
N GLU A 33 19.21 4.09 -0.52
CA GLU A 33 19.70 3.81 0.82
C GLU A 33 19.25 4.88 1.82
N ARG A 34 19.37 6.14 1.44
CA ARG A 34 18.87 7.25 2.25
C ARG A 34 17.35 7.19 2.42
N ARG A 35 16.63 6.89 1.35
CA ARG A 35 15.18 6.72 1.36
C ARG A 35 14.75 5.60 2.31
N LYS A 36 15.44 4.47 2.26
CA LYS A 36 15.21 3.34 3.16
C LYS A 36 15.40 3.73 4.63
N ALA A 37 16.47 4.47 4.94
CA ALA A 37 16.74 4.95 6.30
C ALA A 37 15.65 5.89 6.81
N LEU A 38 15.16 6.83 5.98
CA LEU A 38 14.07 7.75 6.33
C LEU A 38 12.76 7.01 6.64
N TYR A 39 12.39 6.05 5.80
CA TYR A 39 11.18 5.25 6.03
C TYR A 39 11.32 4.29 7.21
N ALA A 40 12.52 3.76 7.49
CA ALA A 40 12.78 2.94 8.67
C ALA A 40 12.57 3.75 9.96
N GLU A 41 13.07 4.97 10.01
CA GLU A 41 12.84 5.87 11.16
C GLU A 41 11.37 6.23 11.32
N ALA A 42 10.68 6.57 10.23
CA ALA A 42 9.23 6.84 10.25
C ALA A 42 8.44 5.63 10.75
N TRP A 43 8.80 4.43 10.29
CA TRP A 43 8.19 3.18 10.73
C TRP A 43 8.39 2.92 12.22
N ASN A 44 9.58 3.19 12.76
CA ASN A 44 9.84 3.05 14.19
C ASN A 44 8.99 4.00 15.03
N ILE A 45 8.80 5.25 14.59
CA ILE A 45 7.91 6.20 15.26
C ILE A 45 6.48 5.67 15.29
N ALA A 46 5.98 5.17 14.17
CA ALA A 46 4.63 4.60 14.06
C ALA A 46 4.48 3.35 14.92
N ASN A 47 5.47 2.46 14.96
CA ASN A 47 5.42 1.26 15.78
C ASN A 47 5.37 1.54 17.28
N VAL A 48 6.07 2.56 17.75
CA VAL A 48 6.04 2.97 19.17
C VAL A 48 4.70 3.62 19.54
N ALA A 49 4.20 4.50 18.67
CA ALA A 49 2.94 5.21 18.90
C ALA A 49 1.70 4.32 18.71
N LEU A 50 1.80 3.26 17.89
CA LEU A 50 0.71 2.33 17.57
C LEU A 50 -0.60 3.02 17.17
N PRO A 51 -0.61 3.92 16.17
CA PRO A 51 -1.85 4.52 15.69
C PRO A 51 -2.80 3.48 15.09
N HIS A 52 -2.24 2.37 14.64
CA HIS A 52 -2.93 1.17 14.17
C HIS A 52 -2.28 -0.07 14.78
N PHE A 53 -3.09 -1.03 15.16
CA PHE A 53 -2.62 -2.33 15.60
C PHE A 53 -2.66 -3.30 14.43
N TYR A 54 -1.49 -3.68 13.91
CA TYR A 54 -1.37 -4.60 12.77
C TYR A 54 -1.59 -6.03 13.24
N LEU A 55 -2.58 -6.71 12.66
CA LEU A 55 -2.96 -8.07 13.03
C LEU A 55 -2.30 -9.10 12.11
N HIS A 56 -2.39 -8.92 10.81
CA HIS A 56 -1.88 -9.87 9.81
C HIS A 56 -1.78 -9.22 8.42
N GLU A 57 -1.07 -9.89 7.54
CA GLU A 57 -1.13 -9.65 6.11
C GLU A 57 -2.09 -10.65 5.46
N GLU A 58 -2.89 -10.17 4.54
CA GLU A 58 -3.84 -11.02 3.82
C GLU A 58 -3.22 -11.62 2.56
N VAL A 59 -3.55 -12.86 2.28
CA VAL A 59 -3.26 -13.51 1.00
C VAL A 59 -4.55 -13.56 0.20
N TYR A 60 -4.60 -12.80 -0.92
CA TYR A 60 -5.74 -12.81 -1.82
C TYR A 60 -5.67 -14.02 -2.74
N THR A 61 -6.70 -14.84 -2.70
CA THR A 61 -6.84 -16.02 -3.55
C THR A 61 -7.98 -15.82 -4.53
N SER A 62 -7.74 -16.10 -5.80
CA SER A 62 -8.75 -16.02 -6.86
C SER A 62 -8.92 -17.37 -7.54
N ALA A 63 -10.15 -17.68 -7.93
CA ALA A 63 -10.46 -18.88 -8.69
C ALA A 63 -11.23 -18.49 -9.95
N ALA A 64 -10.95 -19.16 -11.06
CA ALA A 64 -11.61 -18.91 -12.33
C ALA A 64 -11.79 -20.21 -13.12
N LEU A 65 -12.74 -20.18 -14.06
CA LEU A 65 -12.92 -21.28 -15.01
C LEU A 65 -11.69 -21.38 -15.91
N LYS A 66 -11.35 -22.62 -16.33
CA LYS A 66 -10.25 -22.86 -17.27
C LYS A 66 -10.43 -22.15 -18.61
N ALA A 67 -11.67 -21.88 -19.00
CA ALA A 67 -11.97 -21.14 -20.21
C ALA A 67 -11.65 -19.64 -20.14
N LEU A 68 -11.45 -19.08 -18.95
CA LEU A 68 -11.05 -17.69 -18.80
C LEU A 68 -9.57 -17.54 -19.13
N ARG A 69 -9.27 -16.68 -20.11
CA ARG A 69 -7.94 -16.38 -20.59
C ARG A 69 -7.63 -14.91 -20.42
N GLY A 70 -6.33 -14.54 -20.44
CA GLY A 70 -5.88 -13.16 -20.40
C GLY A 70 -6.08 -12.43 -19.08
N TYR A 71 -6.62 -13.09 -18.05
CA TYR A 71 -6.73 -12.55 -16.70
C TYR A 71 -5.36 -12.57 -16.02
N GLN A 72 -4.95 -11.40 -15.52
CA GLN A 72 -3.72 -11.27 -14.74
C GLN A 72 -4.04 -10.62 -13.39
N PRO A 73 -3.84 -11.34 -12.28
CA PRO A 73 -3.99 -10.75 -10.96
C PRO A 73 -2.93 -9.67 -10.71
N ASN A 74 -3.28 -8.64 -10.00
CA ASN A 74 -2.36 -7.59 -9.59
C ASN A 74 -2.16 -7.59 -8.07
N ARG A 75 -1.12 -6.89 -7.61
CA ARG A 75 -0.76 -6.83 -6.19
C ARG A 75 -1.79 -6.09 -5.32
N LEU A 76 -2.64 -5.29 -5.91
CA LEU A 76 -3.68 -4.54 -5.19
C LEU A 76 -4.93 -5.37 -4.95
N GLY A 77 -5.00 -6.59 -5.48
CA GLY A 77 -6.14 -7.49 -5.33
C GLY A 77 -7.41 -7.04 -6.08
N ALA A 78 -7.36 -5.93 -6.80
CA ALA A 78 -8.51 -5.40 -7.53
C ALA A 78 -8.58 -5.95 -8.96
N LEU A 79 -9.75 -6.41 -9.35
CA LEU A 79 -9.96 -7.10 -10.63
C LEU A 79 -9.88 -6.19 -11.87
N HIS A 80 -10.06 -4.90 -11.68
CA HIS A 80 -10.22 -3.92 -12.77
C HIS A 80 -9.12 -2.87 -12.87
N TYR A 81 -8.06 -2.96 -12.05
CA TYR A 81 -6.98 -1.99 -12.07
C TYR A 81 -5.99 -2.19 -13.23
N GLN A 82 -5.25 -1.12 -13.51
CA GLN A 82 -4.27 -1.07 -14.60
C GLN A 82 -3.23 -2.19 -14.52
N GLY A 83 -2.86 -2.70 -15.67
CA GLY A 83 -1.82 -3.73 -15.81
C GLY A 83 -2.29 -5.15 -15.56
N GLY A 84 -3.61 -5.38 -15.53
CA GLY A 84 -4.15 -6.72 -15.33
C GLY A 84 -5.66 -6.72 -15.14
N GLY A 85 -6.17 -7.72 -14.44
CA GLY A 85 -7.58 -7.89 -14.16
C GLY A 85 -8.40 -8.25 -15.39
N PHE A 86 -9.60 -7.71 -15.50
CA PHE A 86 -10.54 -8.02 -16.58
C PHE A 86 -10.26 -7.30 -17.90
N ARG A 87 -9.36 -6.33 -17.93
CA ARG A 87 -9.12 -5.52 -19.12
C ARG A 87 -8.71 -6.34 -20.34
N THR A 88 -7.92 -7.38 -20.13
CA THR A 88 -7.43 -8.28 -21.18
C THR A 88 -8.05 -9.67 -21.11
N ALA A 89 -9.02 -9.89 -20.21
CA ALA A 89 -9.66 -11.17 -20.01
C ALA A 89 -10.70 -11.47 -21.10
N TYR A 90 -10.78 -12.72 -21.53
CA TYR A 90 -11.76 -13.23 -22.46
C TYR A 90 -12.08 -14.69 -22.17
N ILE A 91 -13.21 -15.17 -22.68
CA ILE A 91 -13.60 -16.57 -22.58
C ILE A 91 -13.26 -17.27 -23.89
N GLU A 92 -12.45 -18.31 -23.79
CA GLU A 92 -12.14 -19.19 -24.93
C GLU A 92 -13.27 -20.18 -25.14
N ALA A 93 -13.80 -20.14 -26.35
CA ALA A 93 -14.87 -21.05 -26.76
C ALA A 93 -14.36 -22.49 -26.97
#